data_caeb9db52f0eb88a7d1a73586f5f65b2
#
_entry.id   caeb9db52f0eb88a7d1a73586f5f65b2
#
_cell.length_a   1.000
_cell.length_b   1.000
_cell.length_c   1.000
_cell.angle_alpha   90.00
_cell.angle_beta   90.00
_cell.angle_gamma   90.00
#
_symmetry.space_group_name_H-M   'P 1'
#
loop_
_entity.id
_entity.type
_entity.pdbx_description
1 polymer ?
#
loop_
_entity_poly.entity_id
_entity_poly.type
_entity_poly.pdbx_seq_one_letter_code
_entity_poly.pdbx_strand_id
1 'polypeptide(L)'
;MNLRPKIALYEPDIPQNTAAIIRTCACLGADLEIIEPCGFLFSDKRFKRVVMDYMDEKMIKFYQSSDEFFKSKKNERVILLTTKSADSYTNFKFESNDTLLFGRESAGVPDHVHNSIKYRLKIPMMDNKRSLNIASSVAIILSENLRQTNINK
;
A
#
# COMPACT_ATOMS: atom_id res chain seq x y z
N MET A 1 2.08 15.27 17.01
CA MET A 1 1.59 14.09 16.27
C MET A 1 2.38 13.92 14.99
N ASN A 2 3.07 12.82 14.86
CA ASN A 2 3.78 12.51 13.63
C ASN A 2 2.81 11.89 12.64
N LEU A 3 2.33 12.71 11.69
CA LEU A 3 1.55 12.19 10.58
C LEU A 3 2.48 11.43 9.64
N ARG A 4 2.15 10.19 9.36
CA ARG A 4 2.91 9.32 8.47
C ARG A 4 1.97 8.79 7.40
N PRO A 5 2.44 8.67 6.16
CA PRO A 5 1.66 7.97 5.16
C PRO A 5 1.50 6.50 5.54
N LYS A 6 0.44 5.90 5.08
CA LYS A 6 0.15 4.50 5.31
C LYS A 6 0.14 3.77 3.98
N ILE A 7 0.81 2.62 3.95
CA ILE A 7 0.71 1.69 2.82
C ILE A 7 -0.30 0.63 3.22
N ALA A 8 -1.35 0.46 2.42
CA ALA A 8 -2.35 -0.57 2.64
C ALA A 8 -2.28 -1.61 1.54
N LEU A 9 -2.28 -2.88 1.92
CA LEU A 9 -2.23 -4.00 0.99
C LEU A 9 -3.56 -4.76 1.04
N TYR A 10 -4.22 -4.86 -0.11
CA TYR A 10 -5.50 -5.54 -0.24
C TYR A 10 -5.27 -7.05 -0.43
N GLU A 11 -5.56 -7.84 0.59
CA GLU A 11 -5.50 -9.31 0.54
C GLU A 11 -4.23 -9.82 -0.17
N PRO A 12 -3.02 -9.42 0.31
CA PRO A 12 -1.80 -9.79 -0.41
C PRO A 12 -1.61 -11.31 -0.46
N ASP A 13 -1.14 -11.81 -1.60
CA ASP A 13 -1.03 -13.25 -1.82
C ASP A 13 0.41 -13.74 -2.09
N ILE A 14 1.38 -12.83 -2.18
CA ILE A 14 2.79 -13.22 -2.38
C ILE A 14 3.63 -12.74 -1.19
N PRO A 15 4.09 -13.67 -0.32
CA PRO A 15 4.79 -13.29 0.91
C PRO A 15 6.10 -12.55 0.68
N GLN A 16 6.83 -12.87 -0.38
CA GLN A 16 8.09 -12.20 -0.71
C GLN A 16 7.87 -10.71 -1.00
N ASN A 17 6.79 -10.37 -1.68
CA ASN A 17 6.44 -8.97 -1.95
C ASN A 17 6.08 -8.23 -0.68
N THR A 18 5.28 -8.85 0.19
CA THR A 18 4.90 -8.24 1.46
C THR A 18 6.13 -8.02 2.35
N ALA A 19 7.06 -8.98 2.39
CA ALA A 19 8.29 -8.83 3.14
C ALA A 19 9.14 -7.65 2.62
N ALA A 20 9.26 -7.50 1.31
CA ALA A 20 9.97 -6.37 0.70
C ALA A 20 9.28 -5.03 1.04
N ILE A 21 7.96 -5.00 1.04
CA ILE A 21 7.18 -3.80 1.39
C ILE A 21 7.37 -3.42 2.85
N ILE A 22 7.41 -4.40 3.76
CA ILE A 22 7.70 -4.15 5.18
C ILE A 22 9.03 -3.43 5.33
N ARG A 23 10.06 -3.91 4.63
CA ARG A 23 11.38 -3.28 4.65
C ARG A 23 11.34 -1.85 4.12
N THR A 24 10.67 -1.63 2.99
CA THR A 24 10.52 -0.30 2.40
C THR A 24 9.82 0.66 3.35
N CYS A 25 8.72 0.25 3.96
CA CYS A 25 7.99 1.07 4.93
C CYS A 25 8.84 1.41 6.15
N ALA A 26 9.57 0.44 6.67
CA ALA A 26 10.46 0.66 7.81
C ALA A 26 11.56 1.66 7.47
N CYS A 27 12.18 1.52 6.30
CA CYS A 27 13.29 2.39 5.89
C CYS A 27 12.84 3.81 5.56
N LEU A 28 11.66 3.97 4.98
CA LEU A 28 11.18 5.27 4.51
C LEU A 28 10.23 5.98 5.49
N GLY A 29 9.74 5.28 6.49
CA GLY A 29 8.91 5.91 7.53
C GLY A 29 7.42 5.92 7.22
N ALA A 30 6.87 4.81 6.73
CA ALA A 30 5.44 4.63 6.53
C ALA A 30 4.91 3.55 7.47
N ASP A 31 3.66 3.66 7.87
CA ASP A 31 2.95 2.59 8.56
C ASP A 31 2.39 1.62 7.53
N LEU A 32 2.21 0.36 7.93
CA LEU A 32 1.70 -0.68 7.05
C LEU A 32 0.35 -1.17 7.56
N GLU A 33 -0.61 -1.28 6.64
CA GLU A 33 -1.93 -1.82 6.92
C GLU A 33 -2.19 -2.99 5.99
N ILE A 34 -2.69 -4.09 6.53
CA ILE A 34 -2.91 -5.32 5.78
C ILE A 34 -4.37 -5.73 5.91
N ILE A 35 -5.04 -5.87 4.77
CA ILE A 35 -6.42 -6.32 4.70
C ILE A 35 -6.43 -7.83 4.48
N GLU A 36 -6.95 -8.57 5.45
CA GLU A 36 -7.09 -10.01 5.34
C GLU A 36 -8.39 -10.39 4.59
N PRO A 37 -8.49 -11.58 4.02
CA PRO A 37 -7.55 -12.69 4.18
C PRO A 37 -6.33 -12.56 3.25
N CYS A 38 -5.19 -13.04 3.75
CA CYS A 38 -3.96 -13.11 2.96
C CYS A 38 -3.80 -14.50 2.33
N GLY A 39 -3.11 -14.58 1.20
CA GLY A 39 -2.81 -15.84 0.55
C GLY A 39 -1.67 -16.62 1.22
N PHE A 40 -1.22 -16.21 2.41
CA PHE A 40 -0.14 -16.86 3.15
C PHE A 40 -0.31 -16.60 4.64
N LEU A 41 0.49 -17.30 5.47
CA LEU A 41 0.42 -17.17 6.94
C LEU A 41 1.51 -16.23 7.46
N PHE A 42 1.11 -15.19 8.18
CA PHE A 42 2.04 -14.29 8.88
C PHE A 42 2.76 -14.97 10.04
N SER A 43 2.25 -16.12 10.51
CA SER A 43 2.90 -16.92 11.55
C SER A 43 4.11 -17.71 11.07
N ASP A 44 4.38 -17.74 9.76
CA ASP A 44 5.56 -18.40 9.21
C ASP A 44 6.83 -17.75 9.80
N LYS A 45 7.75 -18.59 10.29
CA LYS A 45 8.97 -18.13 10.94
C LYS A 45 9.85 -17.25 10.04
N ARG A 46 9.88 -17.55 8.75
CA ARG A 46 10.65 -16.76 7.77
C ARG A 46 10.11 -15.35 7.66
N PHE A 47 8.79 -15.22 7.71
CA PHE A 47 8.12 -13.93 7.64
C PHE A 47 8.33 -13.14 8.92
N LYS A 48 8.19 -13.77 10.08
CA LYS A 48 8.42 -13.12 11.38
C LYS A 48 9.83 -12.56 11.50
N ARG A 49 10.82 -13.26 10.96
CA ARG A 49 12.21 -12.77 11.00
C ARG A 49 12.36 -11.45 10.27
N VAL A 50 11.75 -11.30 9.08
CA VAL A 50 11.80 -10.05 8.31
C VAL A 50 11.10 -8.92 9.07
N VAL A 51 9.94 -9.19 9.66
CA VAL A 51 9.19 -8.21 10.46
C VAL A 51 10.04 -7.75 11.64
N MET A 52 10.62 -8.68 12.40
CA MET A 52 11.42 -8.36 13.58
C MET A 52 12.67 -7.54 13.26
N ASP A 53 13.30 -7.80 12.10
CA ASP A 53 14.53 -7.12 11.71
C ASP A 53 14.28 -5.67 11.26
N TYR A 54 13.12 -5.37 10.71
CA TYR A 54 12.89 -4.08 10.04
C TYR A 54 11.74 -3.26 10.60
N MET A 55 10.80 -3.85 11.32
CA MET A 55 9.60 -3.14 11.74
C MET A 55 9.15 -3.58 13.12
N ASP A 56 8.79 -2.61 13.96
CA ASP A 56 8.06 -2.89 15.19
C ASP A 56 6.67 -3.40 14.79
N GLU A 57 6.22 -4.50 15.38
CA GLU A 57 4.89 -5.07 15.15
C GLU A 57 3.77 -4.03 15.32
N LYS A 58 3.99 -3.01 16.16
CA LYS A 58 3.04 -1.92 16.39
C LYS A 58 2.82 -1.04 15.15
N MET A 59 3.73 -1.10 14.17
CA MET A 59 3.62 -0.34 12.93
C MET A 59 2.81 -1.07 11.86
N ILE A 60 2.41 -2.30 12.12
CA ILE A 60 1.59 -3.10 11.22
C ILE A 60 0.21 -3.27 11.84
N LYS A 61 -0.82 -2.83 11.12
CA LYS A 61 -2.20 -3.01 11.53
C LYS A 61 -2.90 -3.97 10.59
N PHE A 62 -3.62 -4.95 11.16
CA PHE A 62 -4.39 -5.93 10.40
C PHE A 62 -5.86 -5.61 10.47
N TYR A 63 -6.54 -5.72 9.32
CA TYR A 63 -7.99 -5.63 9.23
C TYR A 63 -8.52 -6.98 8.79
N GLN A 64 -9.55 -7.49 9.44
CA GLN A 64 -10.11 -8.82 9.16
C GLN A 64 -10.84 -8.88 7.82
N SER A 65 -11.25 -7.72 7.29
CA SER A 65 -11.95 -7.63 6.03
C SER A 65 -11.79 -6.24 5.42
N SER A 66 -12.06 -6.14 4.11
CA SER A 66 -12.11 -4.84 3.43
C SER A 66 -13.19 -3.93 4.00
N ASP A 67 -14.32 -4.48 4.42
CA ASP A 67 -15.39 -3.69 5.05
C ASP A 67 -14.90 -3.00 6.33
N GLU A 68 -14.18 -3.73 7.17
CA GLU A 68 -13.59 -3.18 8.39
C GLU A 68 -12.59 -2.07 8.05
N PHE A 69 -11.75 -2.30 7.06
CA PHE A 69 -10.77 -1.32 6.60
C PHE A 69 -11.45 -0.02 6.15
N PHE A 70 -12.42 -0.11 5.23
CA PHE A 70 -13.07 1.07 4.70
C PHE A 70 -13.91 1.82 5.74
N LYS A 71 -14.49 1.12 6.71
CA LYS A 71 -15.16 1.76 7.84
C LYS A 71 -14.19 2.63 8.65
N SER A 72 -12.98 2.13 8.87
CA SER A 72 -11.96 2.87 9.63
C SER A 72 -11.45 4.10 8.86
N LYS A 73 -11.62 4.14 7.55
CA LYS A 73 -11.12 5.21 6.68
C LYS A 73 -12.17 6.25 6.31
N LYS A 74 -13.30 6.30 7.00
CA LYS A 74 -14.42 7.18 6.67
C LYS A 74 -14.02 8.65 6.55
N ASN A 75 -13.09 9.11 7.38
CA ASN A 75 -12.63 10.50 7.42
C ASN A 75 -11.19 10.67 6.92
N GLU A 76 -10.66 9.68 6.24
CA GLU A 76 -9.30 9.71 5.70
C GLU A 76 -9.32 9.49 4.19
N ARG A 77 -8.30 10.03 3.52
CA ARG A 77 -8.16 9.81 2.09
C ARG A 77 -7.54 8.44 1.83
N VAL A 78 -8.19 7.68 0.96
CA VAL A 78 -7.64 6.43 0.42
C VAL A 78 -7.38 6.66 -1.07
N ILE A 79 -6.15 6.42 -1.49
CA ILE A 79 -5.73 6.54 -2.88
C ILE A 79 -5.41 5.14 -3.39
N LEU A 80 -6.15 4.68 -4.38
CA LEU A 80 -5.93 3.37 -5.00
C LEU A 80 -4.92 3.50 -6.14
N LEU A 81 -3.87 2.70 -6.07
CA LEU A 81 -2.92 2.56 -7.17
C LEU A 81 -3.39 1.41 -8.05
N THR A 82 -3.68 1.70 -9.31
CA THR A 82 -4.26 0.72 -10.23
C THR A 82 -3.83 1.03 -11.66
N THR A 83 -3.56 -0.02 -12.44
CA THR A 83 -3.25 0.12 -13.86
C THR A 83 -4.46 0.58 -14.68
N LYS A 84 -5.66 0.50 -14.10
CA LYS A 84 -6.93 0.83 -14.76
C LYS A 84 -7.30 2.32 -14.68
N SER A 85 -6.53 3.13 -13.96
CA SER A 85 -6.79 4.56 -13.86
C SER A 85 -6.25 5.30 -15.08
N ALA A 86 -6.92 6.39 -15.46
CA ALA A 86 -6.41 7.32 -16.47
C ALA A 86 -5.44 8.34 -15.89
N ASP A 87 -5.49 8.58 -14.58
CA ASP A 87 -4.74 9.65 -13.92
C ASP A 87 -3.37 9.17 -13.46
N SER A 88 -2.32 9.90 -13.87
CA SER A 88 -0.95 9.62 -13.43
C SER A 88 -0.70 10.13 -12.01
N TYR A 89 0.06 9.37 -11.23
CA TYR A 89 0.48 9.82 -9.91
C TYR A 89 1.33 11.10 -9.96
N THR A 90 1.97 11.38 -11.09
CA THR A 90 2.84 12.55 -11.25
C THR A 90 2.08 13.88 -11.21
N ASN A 91 0.78 13.85 -11.46
CA ASN A 91 -0.08 15.03 -11.44
C ASN A 91 -0.92 15.14 -10.17
N PHE A 92 -0.71 14.25 -9.20
CA PHE A 92 -1.52 14.18 -8.00
C PHE A 92 -0.83 14.89 -6.84
N LYS A 93 -1.59 15.61 -6.04
CA LYS A 93 -1.09 16.26 -4.83
C LYS A 93 -1.36 15.35 -3.63
N PHE A 94 -0.30 14.70 -3.16
CA PHE A 94 -0.37 13.85 -1.96
C PHE A 94 -0.43 14.67 -0.68
N GLU A 95 -0.99 14.07 0.35
CA GLU A 95 -1.04 14.63 1.69
C GLU A 95 -0.33 13.70 2.68
N SER A 96 0.11 14.26 3.80
CA SER A 96 0.95 13.53 4.75
C SER A 96 0.24 12.39 5.48
N ASN A 97 -1.08 12.39 5.50
CA ASN A 97 -1.88 11.36 6.18
C ASN A 97 -2.59 10.43 5.21
N ASP A 98 -2.19 10.42 3.95
CA ASP A 98 -2.81 9.57 2.93
C ASP A 98 -2.61 8.09 3.23
N THR A 99 -3.62 7.29 2.91
CA THR A 99 -3.51 5.84 2.85
C THR A 99 -3.40 5.45 1.37
N LEU A 100 -2.28 4.82 1.02
CA LEU A 100 -1.96 4.43 -0.35
C LEU A 100 -2.26 2.93 -0.48
N LEU A 101 -3.34 2.60 -1.18
CA LEU A 101 -3.86 1.23 -1.27
C LEU A 101 -3.40 0.55 -2.55
N PHE A 102 -2.87 -0.65 -2.40
CA PHE A 102 -2.39 -1.48 -3.50
C PHE A 102 -3.18 -2.79 -3.55
N GLY A 103 -3.64 -3.16 -4.72
CA GLY A 103 -4.38 -4.41 -4.93
C GLY A 103 -3.48 -5.64 -4.83
N ARG A 104 -4.11 -6.81 -4.69
CA ARG A 104 -3.38 -8.07 -4.62
C ARG A 104 -2.68 -8.36 -5.96
N GLU A 105 -1.55 -9.05 -5.88
CA GLU A 105 -0.69 -9.28 -7.04
C GLU A 105 -1.38 -10.03 -8.15
N SER A 106 -2.22 -11.01 -7.81
CA SER A 106 -2.89 -11.87 -8.78
C SER A 106 -4.09 -11.23 -9.48
N ALA A 107 -4.80 -10.29 -8.84
CA ALA A 107 -6.10 -9.85 -9.32
C ALA A 107 -6.44 -8.37 -9.07
N GLY A 108 -5.57 -7.60 -8.40
CA GLY A 108 -5.90 -6.24 -8.01
C GLY A 108 -6.98 -6.21 -6.93
N VAL A 109 -7.89 -5.24 -7.02
CA VAL A 109 -9.06 -5.18 -6.14
C VAL A 109 -10.32 -5.55 -6.92
N PRO A 110 -11.37 -6.05 -6.26
CA PRO A 110 -12.66 -6.28 -6.93
C PRO A 110 -13.25 -4.99 -7.52
N ASP A 111 -14.05 -5.13 -8.57
CA ASP A 111 -14.64 -3.97 -9.26
C ASP A 111 -15.45 -3.08 -8.32
N HIS A 112 -16.19 -3.66 -7.39
CA HIS A 112 -16.98 -2.85 -6.45
C HIS A 112 -16.09 -2.01 -5.52
N VAL A 113 -14.92 -2.50 -5.16
CA VAL A 113 -13.94 -1.75 -4.37
C VAL A 113 -13.33 -0.64 -5.24
N HIS A 114 -12.90 -0.98 -6.44
CA HIS A 114 -12.33 -0.03 -7.40
C HIS A 114 -13.27 1.16 -7.62
N ASN A 115 -14.53 0.87 -7.86
CA ASN A 115 -15.54 1.89 -8.17
C ASN A 115 -15.95 2.73 -6.95
N SER A 116 -15.73 2.23 -5.74
CA SER A 116 -16.09 2.95 -4.51
C SER A 116 -15.03 3.97 -4.08
N ILE A 117 -13.81 3.86 -4.60
CA ILE A 117 -12.70 4.74 -4.19
C ILE A 117 -12.64 5.96 -5.11
N LYS A 118 -12.65 7.15 -4.50
CA LYS A 118 -12.66 8.41 -5.22
C LYS A 118 -11.33 8.69 -5.95
N TYR A 119 -10.21 8.42 -5.30
CA TYR A 119 -8.87 8.75 -5.83
C TYR A 119 -8.21 7.50 -6.38
N ARG A 120 -7.97 7.47 -7.67
CA ARG A 120 -7.35 6.32 -8.37
C ARG A 120 -6.24 6.85 -9.26
N LEU A 121 -5.06 6.28 -9.12
CA LEU A 121 -3.87 6.72 -9.84
C LEU A 121 -3.18 5.53 -10.49
N LYS A 122 -2.44 5.82 -11.56
CA LYS A 122 -1.56 4.83 -12.19
C LYS A 122 -0.12 5.31 -12.18
N ILE A 123 0.79 4.36 -12.28
CA ILE A 123 2.18 4.63 -12.62
C ILE A 123 2.28 4.49 -14.14
N PRO A 124 2.66 5.56 -14.89
CA PRO A 124 2.79 5.44 -16.34
C PRO A 124 3.82 4.38 -16.72
N MET A 125 3.48 3.56 -17.71
CA MET A 125 4.32 2.47 -18.19
C MET A 125 4.37 2.50 -19.70
N MET A 126 5.39 1.84 -20.26
CA MET A 126 5.50 1.64 -21.70
C MET A 126 4.32 0.83 -22.23
N ASP A 127 3.97 1.06 -23.48
CA ASP A 127 2.90 0.33 -24.14
C ASP A 127 3.14 -1.18 -24.12
N ASN A 128 2.07 -1.94 -24.02
CA ASN A 128 2.08 -3.41 -24.03
C ASN A 128 2.67 -4.06 -22.77
N LYS A 129 2.92 -3.29 -21.71
CA LYS A 129 3.34 -3.85 -20.42
C LYS A 129 2.13 -3.94 -19.49
N ARG A 130 2.09 -4.99 -18.66
CA ARG A 130 0.92 -5.28 -17.82
C ARG A 130 0.95 -4.51 -16.51
N SER A 131 2.03 -4.69 -15.75
CA SER A 131 2.16 -4.10 -14.42
C SER A 131 3.60 -4.20 -13.95
N LEU A 132 3.92 -3.36 -12.97
CA LEU A 132 5.16 -3.47 -12.21
C LEU A 132 4.97 -4.44 -11.04
N ASN A 133 6.08 -4.98 -10.54
CA ASN A 133 6.07 -5.67 -9.25
C ASN A 133 5.49 -4.73 -8.19
N ILE A 134 4.65 -5.26 -7.29
CA ILE A 134 3.96 -4.44 -6.30
C ILE A 134 4.93 -3.75 -5.34
N ALA A 135 6.00 -4.42 -4.94
CA ALA A 135 6.98 -3.80 -4.05
C ALA A 135 7.68 -2.62 -4.72
N SER A 136 7.96 -2.72 -6.02
CA SER A 136 8.49 -1.59 -6.80
C SER A 136 7.48 -0.44 -6.88
N SER A 137 6.23 -0.74 -7.11
CA SER A 137 5.16 0.26 -7.15
C SER A 137 5.03 1.00 -5.82
N VAL A 138 5.07 0.27 -4.71
CA VAL A 138 5.02 0.86 -3.37
C VAL A 138 6.19 1.83 -3.17
N ALA A 139 7.40 1.43 -3.53
CA ALA A 139 8.58 2.28 -3.38
C ALA A 139 8.46 3.58 -4.19
N ILE A 140 7.99 3.50 -5.43
CA ILE A 140 7.81 4.66 -6.31
C ILE A 140 6.80 5.64 -5.70
N ILE A 141 5.64 5.15 -5.33
CA ILE A 141 4.53 5.99 -4.84
C ILE A 141 4.85 6.56 -3.46
N LEU A 142 5.40 5.75 -2.56
CA LEU A 142 5.77 6.22 -1.23
C LEU A 142 6.87 7.29 -1.32
N SER A 143 7.87 7.10 -2.16
CA SER A 143 8.93 8.08 -2.38
C SER A 143 8.37 9.42 -2.85
N GLU A 144 7.44 9.39 -3.80
CA GLU A 144 6.81 10.61 -4.30
C GLU A 144 5.94 11.29 -3.23
N ASN A 145 5.17 10.52 -2.46
CA ASN A 145 4.41 11.07 -1.34
C ASN A 145 5.32 11.80 -0.35
N LEU A 146 6.42 11.16 0.04
CA LEU A 146 7.36 11.74 0.99
C LEU A 146 8.07 12.98 0.43
N ARG A 147 8.40 12.96 -0.86
CA ARG A 147 8.99 14.13 -1.52
C ARG A 147 8.06 15.34 -1.44
N GLN A 148 6.77 15.13 -1.75
CA GLN A 148 5.78 16.21 -1.73
C GLN A 148 5.47 16.71 -0.33
N THR A 149 5.36 15.80 0.63
CA THR A 149 4.93 16.15 1.99
C THR A 149 6.07 16.55 2.91
N ASN A 150 7.31 16.25 2.53
CA ASN A 150 8.48 16.72 3.24
C ASN A 150 8.63 16.16 4.66
N ILE A 151 8.07 15.00 4.91
CA ILE A 151 7.98 14.43 6.27
C ILE A 151 9.35 14.03 6.83
N ASN A 152 10.26 13.55 5.96
CA ASN A 152 11.54 12.96 6.37
C ASN A 152 12.76 13.86 6.11
N LYS A 153 12.58 15.15 6.17
CA LYS A 153 13.71 16.08 6.08
C LYS A 153 14.25 16.49 7.41
#